data_4864e04840224e2f3a5df5697b656719
#
_entry.id   4864e04840224e2f3a5df5697b656719
#
_cell.length_a   1.000
_cell.length_b   1.000
_cell.length_c   1.000
_cell.angle_alpha   90.00
_cell.angle_beta   90.00
_cell.angle_gamma   90.00
#
_symmetry.space_group_name_H-M   'P 1'
#
loop_
_entity.id
_entity.type
_entity.pdbx_description
1 polymer ?
#
loop_
_entity_poly.entity_id
_entity_poly.type
_entity_poly.pdbx_seq_one_letter_code
_entity_poly.pdbx_strand_id
1 'polypeptide(L)'
;FKNLDINSVIDQWLIFELTMNREYGDPRSVYMFMNGDGKLSGGPVWDFDRGTFQNQENAKNYGNSDRVKPDNEWMYWRTQESETYSYVWYKQLAKSATYQKTVQERWAVIKPYLDLIPSQIQHYGQALAKSYEYDSKMWPTNTSDVKKYKSDFKDWSGDEQLGANGNYQEVINNFITVYNERLAGMNTLITSGKFTK
;
A
#
# COMPACT_ATOMS: atom_id res chain seq x y z
N PHE A 1 -0.97 18.92 18.04
CA PHE A 1 -1.44 17.53 18.19
C PHE A 1 -1.35 17.03 19.64
N LYS A 2 -2.09 17.71 20.55
CA LYS A 2 -2.01 17.43 21.99
C LYS A 2 -2.32 15.97 22.35
N ASN A 3 -3.29 15.37 21.67
CA ASN A 3 -3.80 14.03 21.97
C ASN A 3 -3.38 12.97 20.92
N LEU A 4 -2.46 13.31 20.03
CA LEU A 4 -1.93 12.38 19.01
C LEU A 4 -0.43 12.21 19.18
N ASP A 5 0.03 10.97 19.10
CA ASP A 5 1.39 10.67 18.73
C ASP A 5 1.51 10.84 17.21
N ILE A 6 1.80 12.07 16.81
CA ILE A 6 1.73 12.46 15.41
C ILE A 6 2.72 11.69 14.52
N ASN A 7 3.87 11.30 15.07
CA ASN A 7 4.86 10.57 14.30
C ASN A 7 4.37 9.14 13.97
N SER A 8 3.78 8.44 14.94
CA SER A 8 3.23 7.10 14.70
C SER A 8 2.04 7.14 13.72
N VAL A 9 1.20 8.17 13.82
CA VAL A 9 0.07 8.40 12.89
C VAL A 9 0.56 8.67 11.47
N ILE A 10 1.63 9.47 11.32
CA ILE A 10 2.26 9.73 10.02
C ILE A 10 2.90 8.46 9.47
N ASP A 11 3.64 7.72 10.28
CA ASP A 11 4.31 6.48 9.84
C ASP A 11 3.29 5.44 9.36
N GLN A 12 2.19 5.25 10.10
CA GLN A 12 1.10 4.38 9.68
C GLN A 12 0.49 4.84 8.35
N TRP A 13 0.18 6.12 8.22
CA TRP A 13 -0.36 6.66 6.98
C TRP A 13 0.61 6.50 5.80
N LEU A 14 1.90 6.78 6.00
CA LEU A 14 2.91 6.63 4.94
C LEU A 14 3.04 5.18 4.47
N ILE A 15 2.92 4.20 5.37
CA ILE A 15 2.92 2.77 4.98
C ILE A 15 1.69 2.46 4.13
N PHE A 16 0.49 2.87 4.53
CA PHE A 16 -0.72 2.65 3.73
C PHE A 16 -0.63 3.31 2.35
N GLU A 17 -0.13 4.54 2.29
CA GLU A 17 0.05 5.24 1.03
C GLU A 17 1.11 4.57 0.14
N LEU A 18 2.28 4.21 0.71
CA LEU A 18 3.37 3.58 -0.04
C LEU A 18 2.93 2.24 -0.64
N THR A 19 2.23 1.44 0.14
CA THR A 19 1.76 0.12 -0.28
C THR A 19 0.48 0.19 -1.12
N MET A 20 -0.10 1.37 -1.29
CA MET A 20 -1.40 1.58 -1.94
C MET A 20 -2.52 0.71 -1.33
N ASN A 21 -2.40 0.38 -0.05
CA ASN A 21 -3.39 -0.40 0.66
C ASN A 21 -4.65 0.43 0.91
N ARG A 22 -5.79 -0.10 0.48
CA ARG A 22 -7.08 0.62 0.51
C ARG A 22 -7.78 0.54 1.85
N GLU A 23 -7.35 -0.35 2.74
CA GLU A 23 -8.08 -0.64 3.97
C GLU A 23 -8.14 0.53 4.95
N TYR A 24 -7.18 1.46 4.88
CA TYR A 24 -7.26 2.62 5.77
C TYR A 24 -8.41 3.59 5.43
N GLY A 25 -9.02 3.43 4.28
CA GLY A 25 -10.26 4.14 3.90
C GLY A 25 -11.53 3.39 4.29
N ASP A 26 -11.42 2.08 4.51
CA ASP A 26 -12.47 1.20 5.01
C ASP A 26 -11.89 0.48 6.25
N PRO A 27 -11.97 1.09 7.44
CA PRO A 27 -11.09 0.76 8.56
C PRO A 27 -11.43 -0.59 9.22
N ARG A 28 -11.28 -1.68 8.50
CA ARG A 28 -11.49 -3.05 9.00
C ARG A 28 -10.25 -3.60 9.68
N SER A 29 -9.07 -3.41 9.06
CA SER A 29 -7.78 -3.91 9.56
C SER A 29 -6.84 -2.77 9.94
N VAL A 30 -7.39 -1.61 10.32
CA VAL A 30 -6.64 -0.43 10.73
C VAL A 30 -6.77 -0.25 12.22
N TYR A 31 -5.64 -0.35 12.92
CA TYR A 31 -5.59 -0.27 14.37
C TYR A 31 -4.99 1.05 14.82
N MET A 32 -5.52 1.54 15.91
CA MET A 32 -4.94 2.62 16.70
C MET A 32 -5.06 2.26 18.17
N PHE A 33 -4.16 2.73 19.00
CA PHE A 33 -4.17 2.46 20.43
C PHE A 33 -3.85 3.71 21.24
N MET A 34 -4.32 3.73 22.49
CA MET A 34 -4.01 4.78 23.42
C MET A 34 -2.76 4.42 24.22
N ASN A 35 -1.75 5.27 24.12
CA ASN A 35 -0.54 5.13 24.94
C ASN A 35 -0.79 5.46 26.42
N GLY A 36 0.14 5.03 27.30
CA GLY A 36 0.07 5.34 28.70
C GLY A 36 0.15 6.85 29.04
N ASP A 37 0.64 7.66 28.11
CA ASP A 37 0.66 9.12 28.18
C ASP A 37 -0.66 9.78 27.70
N GLY A 38 -1.67 9.00 27.35
CA GLY A 38 -2.97 9.46 26.88
C GLY A 38 -2.99 9.93 25.43
N LYS A 39 -1.97 9.63 24.64
CA LYS A 39 -1.96 9.94 23.22
C LYS A 39 -2.42 8.76 22.38
N LEU A 40 -3.21 9.06 21.35
CA LEU A 40 -3.62 8.11 20.33
C LEU A 40 -2.47 7.91 19.34
N SER A 41 -2.03 6.65 19.17
CA SER A 41 -0.96 6.22 18.28
C SER A 41 -1.49 5.36 17.15
N GLY A 42 -0.88 5.47 15.97
CA GLY A 42 -1.14 4.60 14.84
C GLY A 42 -0.42 3.26 14.98
N GLY A 43 -1.10 2.16 14.60
CA GLY A 43 -0.55 0.80 14.61
C GLY A 43 -1.33 -0.17 15.51
N PRO A 44 -0.91 -1.45 15.52
CA PRO A 44 0.13 -2.04 14.67
C PRO A 44 -0.28 -2.08 13.20
N VAL A 45 0.73 -2.23 12.32
CA VAL A 45 0.51 -2.54 10.90
C VAL A 45 0.06 -3.99 10.79
N TRP A 46 -1.07 -4.23 10.11
CA TRP A 46 -1.73 -5.53 10.08
C TRP A 46 -2.45 -5.76 8.76
N ASP A 47 -2.46 -7.01 8.25
CA ASP A 47 -3.36 -7.50 7.19
C ASP A 47 -3.15 -6.83 5.83
N PHE A 48 -1.89 -6.82 5.36
CA PHE A 48 -1.49 -6.16 4.11
C PHE A 48 -1.53 -7.09 2.89
N ASP A 49 -2.11 -8.27 2.99
CA ASP A 49 -2.21 -9.25 1.90
C ASP A 49 -3.23 -8.85 0.83
N ARG A 50 -4.24 -8.08 1.21
CA ARG A 50 -5.29 -7.65 0.29
C ARG A 50 -5.09 -6.21 -0.20
N GLY A 51 -5.00 -6.07 -1.53
CA GLY A 51 -5.03 -4.74 -2.15
C GLY A 51 -3.73 -3.95 -2.10
N THR A 52 -2.63 -4.59 -1.66
CA THR A 52 -1.31 -3.97 -1.59
C THR A 52 -0.58 -4.11 -2.94
N PHE A 53 0.00 -3.01 -3.42
CA PHE A 53 0.74 -2.94 -4.70
C PHE A 53 -0.01 -3.47 -5.93
N GLN A 54 -1.33 -3.35 -5.98
CA GLN A 54 -2.14 -3.84 -7.08
C GLN A 54 -1.83 -3.11 -8.39
N ASN A 55 -1.62 -3.87 -9.47
CA ASN A 55 -1.49 -3.34 -10.81
C ASN A 55 -2.83 -2.69 -11.26
N GLN A 56 -2.74 -1.49 -11.84
CA GLN A 56 -3.90 -0.72 -12.30
C GLN A 56 -4.71 -1.43 -13.39
N GLU A 57 -4.08 -2.24 -14.26
CA GLU A 57 -4.79 -2.91 -15.34
C GLU A 57 -5.77 -3.99 -14.86
N ASN A 58 -5.39 -4.74 -13.85
CA ASN A 58 -6.24 -5.78 -13.27
C ASN A 58 -7.38 -5.22 -12.42
N ALA A 59 -7.31 -3.95 -12.13
CA ALA A 59 -8.27 -3.17 -11.38
C ALA A 59 -9.57 -2.88 -12.09
N LYS A 60 -9.59 -2.89 -13.38
CA LYS A 60 -10.78 -2.59 -14.19
C LYS A 60 -11.93 -3.59 -13.95
N ASN A 61 -11.61 -4.78 -13.45
CA ASN A 61 -12.59 -5.84 -13.18
C ASN A 61 -13.47 -5.60 -11.96
N TYR A 62 -13.18 -4.59 -11.13
CA TYR A 62 -13.93 -4.27 -9.92
C TYR A 62 -14.90 -3.10 -10.03
N GLY A 63 -15.14 -2.61 -11.23
CA GLY A 63 -16.01 -1.44 -11.43
C GLY A 63 -15.52 -0.15 -10.80
N ASN A 64 -14.29 -0.14 -10.29
CA ASN A 64 -13.69 1.01 -9.63
C ASN A 64 -12.81 1.78 -10.61
N SER A 65 -13.39 2.81 -11.21
CA SER A 65 -12.67 3.85 -11.94
C SER A 65 -11.70 4.69 -11.06
N ASP A 66 -11.68 4.43 -9.75
CA ASP A 66 -11.11 5.31 -8.73
C ASP A 66 -9.75 4.85 -8.21
N ARG A 67 -8.91 4.30 -9.07
CA ARG A 67 -7.58 3.88 -8.62
C ARG A 67 -6.61 5.03 -8.65
N VAL A 68 -5.87 5.11 -7.54
CA VAL A 68 -4.74 6.01 -7.40
C VAL A 68 -3.68 5.63 -8.40
N LYS A 69 -3.23 6.62 -9.16
CA LYS A 69 -2.05 6.44 -10.01
C LYS A 69 -0.81 6.43 -9.10
N PRO A 70 0.10 5.45 -9.27
CA PRO A 70 1.28 5.33 -8.42
C PRO A 70 2.09 6.63 -8.34
N ASP A 71 2.13 7.34 -9.43
CA ASP A 71 3.05 8.45 -9.69
C ASP A 71 2.57 9.83 -9.20
N ASN A 72 1.28 10.04 -8.96
CA ASN A 72 0.81 11.42 -8.76
C ASN A 72 -0.43 11.62 -7.90
N GLU A 73 -0.93 10.59 -7.22
CA GLU A 73 -2.16 10.70 -6.42
C GLU A 73 -2.01 10.10 -5.01
N TRP A 74 -2.66 10.74 -4.04
CA TRP A 74 -2.87 10.16 -2.73
C TRP A 74 -4.08 9.24 -2.70
N MET A 75 -4.02 8.17 -1.91
CA MET A 75 -5.14 7.27 -1.70
C MET A 75 -6.38 8.02 -1.17
N TYR A 76 -6.20 8.97 -0.25
CA TYR A 76 -7.29 9.73 0.33
C TYR A 76 -7.88 10.81 -0.61
N TRP A 77 -7.32 11.04 -1.79
CA TRP A 77 -7.94 11.89 -2.81
C TRP A 77 -9.07 11.19 -3.54
N ARG A 78 -9.21 9.92 -3.35
CA ARG A 78 -10.29 9.15 -3.97
C ARG A 78 -11.62 9.67 -3.43
N THR A 79 -12.47 10.03 -4.35
CA THR A 79 -13.85 10.39 -4.10
C THR A 79 -14.71 9.17 -4.40
N GLN A 80 -14.95 8.32 -3.42
CA GLN A 80 -16.15 7.50 -3.50
C GLN A 80 -17.26 8.24 -2.75
N GLU A 81 -18.35 8.43 -3.43
CA GLU A 81 -19.56 9.05 -2.87
C GLU A 81 -20.24 8.16 -1.83
N SER A 82 -19.84 6.89 -1.69
CA SER A 82 -20.34 6.03 -0.64
C SER A 82 -19.65 6.37 0.68
N GLU A 83 -20.42 6.66 1.68
CA GLU A 83 -20.00 6.93 3.06
C GLU A 83 -19.13 5.83 3.68
N THR A 84 -19.04 4.67 3.04
CA THR A 84 -18.35 3.47 3.51
C THR A 84 -16.82 3.57 3.40
N TYR A 85 -16.29 4.47 2.55
CA TYR A 85 -14.85 4.64 2.32
C TYR A 85 -14.44 6.07 2.61
N SER A 86 -14.50 6.47 3.86
CA SER A 86 -14.17 7.83 4.23
C SER A 86 -12.73 7.93 4.74
N TYR A 87 -11.85 8.41 3.92
CA TYR A 87 -10.53 8.90 4.35
C TYR A 87 -10.62 10.24 5.10
N VAL A 88 -11.76 10.53 5.73
CA VAL A 88 -12.06 11.83 6.35
C VAL A 88 -10.99 12.27 7.32
N TRP A 89 -10.51 11.34 8.13
CA TRP A 89 -9.47 11.57 9.11
C TRP A 89 -8.20 12.16 8.48
N TYR A 90 -7.60 11.47 7.50
CA TYR A 90 -6.38 11.93 6.85
C TYR A 90 -6.62 13.14 5.94
N LYS A 91 -7.79 13.26 5.32
CA LYS A 91 -8.19 14.45 4.56
C LYS A 91 -8.20 15.71 5.44
N GLN A 92 -8.63 15.59 6.69
CA GLN A 92 -8.62 16.72 7.61
C GLN A 92 -7.20 17.03 8.13
N LEU A 93 -6.42 16.02 8.47
CA LEU A 93 -5.01 16.19 8.85
C LEU A 93 -4.21 16.86 7.74
N ALA A 94 -4.40 16.44 6.51
CA ALA A 94 -3.73 16.98 5.32
C ALA A 94 -3.97 18.48 5.08
N LYS A 95 -5.04 19.07 5.63
CA LYS A 95 -5.30 20.53 5.58
C LYS A 95 -4.44 21.33 6.55
N SER A 96 -3.85 20.68 7.54
CA SER A 96 -3.04 21.35 8.58
C SER A 96 -1.61 21.59 8.07
N ALA A 97 -1.20 22.85 8.00
CA ALA A 97 0.17 23.21 7.63
C ALA A 97 1.22 22.58 8.56
N THR A 98 0.90 22.45 9.85
CA THR A 98 1.77 21.77 10.82
C THR A 98 1.90 20.28 10.47
N TYR A 99 0.80 19.61 10.12
CA TYR A 99 0.84 18.21 9.70
C TYR A 99 1.68 18.02 8.44
N GLN A 100 1.45 18.83 7.41
CA GLN A 100 2.21 18.79 6.16
C GLN A 100 3.72 18.94 6.39
N LYS A 101 4.09 19.94 7.20
CA LYS A 101 5.51 20.16 7.58
C LYS A 101 6.10 18.95 8.30
N THR A 102 5.38 18.39 9.28
CA THR A 102 5.84 17.20 10.02
C THR A 102 6.00 15.99 9.09
N VAL A 103 5.09 15.81 8.11
CA VAL A 103 5.23 14.77 7.09
C VAL A 103 6.49 14.98 6.25
N GLN A 104 6.77 16.19 5.80
CA GLN A 104 7.98 16.49 5.02
C GLN A 104 9.26 16.23 5.80
N GLU A 105 9.30 16.65 7.06
CA GLU A 105 10.44 16.39 7.97
C GLU A 105 10.63 14.89 8.20
N ARG A 106 9.53 14.15 8.47
CA ARG A 106 9.59 12.69 8.65
C ARG A 106 10.01 11.97 7.39
N TRP A 107 9.50 12.39 6.23
CA TRP A 107 9.86 11.84 4.93
C TRP A 107 11.36 11.98 4.64
N ALA A 108 11.93 13.13 4.90
CA ALA A 108 13.35 13.36 4.69
C ALA A 108 14.23 12.40 5.51
N VAL A 109 13.77 11.98 6.69
CA VAL A 109 14.45 10.99 7.53
C VAL A 109 14.33 9.57 7.00
N ILE A 110 13.12 9.16 6.59
CA ILE A 110 12.86 7.76 6.23
C ILE A 110 13.16 7.43 4.76
N LYS A 111 13.06 8.40 3.84
CA LYS A 111 13.22 8.18 2.40
C LYS A 111 14.53 7.43 2.04
N PRO A 112 15.70 7.77 2.60
CA PRO A 112 16.93 7.04 2.31
C PRO A 112 16.87 5.54 2.63
N TYR A 113 16.10 5.15 3.65
CA TYR A 113 15.90 3.74 4.00
C TYR A 113 14.92 3.06 3.04
N LEU A 114 13.89 3.79 2.60
CA LEU A 114 12.93 3.28 1.62
C LEU A 114 13.59 3.03 0.26
N ASP A 115 14.63 3.79 -0.10
CA ASP A 115 15.41 3.58 -1.32
C ASP A 115 16.18 2.25 -1.34
N LEU A 116 16.37 1.61 -0.19
CA LEU A 116 17.05 0.32 -0.07
C LEU A 116 16.09 -0.87 -0.24
N ILE A 117 14.79 -0.66 -0.14
CA ILE A 117 13.78 -1.73 -0.20
C ILE A 117 13.84 -2.53 -1.50
N PRO A 118 14.02 -1.94 -2.71
CA PRO A 118 14.12 -2.71 -3.95
C PRO A 118 15.23 -3.77 -3.92
N SER A 119 16.38 -3.45 -3.35
CA SER A 119 17.48 -4.41 -3.21
C SER A 119 17.15 -5.51 -2.20
N GLN A 120 16.41 -5.20 -1.16
CA GLN A 120 15.92 -6.20 -0.19
C GLN A 120 14.88 -7.12 -0.82
N ILE A 121 13.93 -6.58 -1.60
CA ILE A 121 12.96 -7.37 -2.36
C ILE A 121 13.68 -8.36 -3.27
N GLN A 122 14.68 -7.89 -4.01
CA GLN A 122 15.49 -8.75 -4.87
C GLN A 122 16.22 -9.85 -4.08
N HIS A 123 16.82 -9.50 -2.96
CA HIS A 123 17.53 -10.44 -2.09
C HIS A 123 16.57 -11.52 -1.53
N TYR A 124 15.45 -11.11 -0.96
CA TYR A 124 14.46 -12.06 -0.43
C TYR A 124 13.80 -12.87 -1.54
N GLY A 125 13.56 -12.26 -2.71
CA GLY A 125 13.06 -12.97 -3.88
C GLY A 125 13.98 -14.13 -4.27
N GLN A 126 15.29 -13.90 -4.32
CA GLN A 126 16.26 -14.96 -4.61
C GLN A 126 16.30 -16.04 -3.50
N ALA A 127 16.28 -15.63 -2.24
CA ALA A 127 16.30 -16.55 -1.11
C ALA A 127 15.04 -17.45 -1.04
N LEU A 128 13.89 -16.95 -1.44
CA LEU A 128 12.60 -17.64 -1.40
C LEU A 128 12.28 -18.43 -2.67
N ALA A 129 13.07 -18.31 -3.75
CA ALA A 129 12.78 -18.93 -5.04
C ALA A 129 12.53 -20.45 -4.95
N LYS A 130 13.32 -21.13 -4.13
CA LYS A 130 13.19 -22.58 -3.94
C LYS A 130 11.93 -22.95 -3.14
N SER A 131 11.58 -22.15 -2.15
CA SER A 131 10.34 -22.32 -1.38
C SER A 131 9.11 -22.09 -2.24
N TYR A 132 9.14 -21.08 -3.11
CA TYR A 132 8.10 -20.83 -4.10
C TYR A 132 7.93 -22.02 -5.06
N GLU A 133 9.03 -22.60 -5.55
CA GLU A 133 8.99 -23.79 -6.42
C GLU A 133 8.29 -24.97 -5.73
N TYR A 134 8.60 -25.23 -4.46
CA TYR A 134 7.95 -26.30 -3.69
C TYR A 134 6.47 -25.99 -3.42
N ASP A 135 6.16 -24.77 -3.03
CA ASP A 135 4.79 -24.32 -2.79
C ASP A 135 3.93 -24.49 -4.05
N SER A 136 4.44 -24.05 -5.20
CA SER A 136 3.76 -24.17 -6.49
C SER A 136 3.51 -25.62 -6.92
N LYS A 137 4.36 -26.57 -6.49
CA LYS A 137 4.14 -28.00 -6.71
C LYS A 137 3.10 -28.60 -5.78
N MET A 138 3.09 -28.18 -4.53
CA MET A 138 2.11 -28.63 -3.52
C MET A 138 0.73 -28.03 -3.75
N TRP A 139 0.69 -26.79 -4.18
CA TRP A 139 -0.54 -26.02 -4.40
C TRP A 139 -0.59 -25.46 -5.83
N PRO A 140 -0.72 -26.34 -6.85
CA PRO A 140 -0.65 -25.90 -8.23
C PRO A 140 -1.83 -24.98 -8.56
N THR A 141 -1.52 -23.77 -8.99
CA THR A 141 -2.50 -22.74 -9.37
C THR A 141 -3.34 -23.09 -10.61
N ASN A 142 -3.05 -24.24 -11.24
CA ASN A 142 -3.69 -24.73 -12.46
C ASN A 142 -4.79 -25.79 -12.26
N THR A 143 -5.12 -26.14 -11.01
CA THR A 143 -6.21 -27.07 -10.75
C THR A 143 -7.56 -26.43 -11.05
N SER A 144 -8.56 -27.25 -11.42
CA SER A 144 -9.93 -26.79 -11.69
C SER A 144 -10.52 -25.97 -10.55
N ASP A 145 -10.16 -26.33 -9.31
CA ASP A 145 -10.65 -25.67 -8.11
C ASP A 145 -10.03 -24.28 -7.94
N VAL A 146 -8.74 -24.15 -8.22
CA VAL A 146 -8.05 -22.85 -8.20
C VAL A 146 -8.49 -21.97 -9.36
N LYS A 147 -8.77 -22.53 -10.55
CA LYS A 147 -9.37 -21.76 -11.66
C LYS A 147 -10.74 -21.23 -11.30
N LYS A 148 -11.56 -22.03 -10.64
CA LYS A 148 -12.87 -21.60 -10.13
C LYS A 148 -12.72 -20.53 -9.05
N TYR A 149 -11.82 -20.74 -8.10
CA TYR A 149 -11.51 -19.78 -7.05
C TYR A 149 -10.99 -18.45 -7.63
N LYS A 150 -10.11 -18.51 -8.62
CA LYS A 150 -9.65 -17.33 -9.36
C LYS A 150 -10.74 -16.63 -10.16
N SER A 151 -11.74 -17.37 -10.68
CA SER A 151 -12.90 -16.76 -11.36
C SER A 151 -13.81 -16.02 -10.40
N ASP A 152 -13.95 -16.54 -9.18
CA ASP A 152 -14.82 -15.98 -8.14
C ASP A 152 -14.10 -14.85 -7.36
N PHE A 153 -12.77 -14.92 -7.29
CA PHE A 153 -11.90 -14.00 -6.54
C PHE A 153 -10.71 -13.51 -7.38
N LYS A 154 -10.98 -12.98 -8.56
CA LYS A 154 -9.98 -12.47 -9.51
C LYS A 154 -8.96 -11.48 -8.93
N ASP A 155 -9.21 -11.00 -7.72
CA ASP A 155 -8.39 -10.03 -7.00
C ASP A 155 -7.28 -10.62 -6.13
N TRP A 156 -7.26 -11.92 -5.91
CA TRP A 156 -6.50 -12.49 -4.81
C TRP A 156 -5.22 -13.20 -5.23
N SER A 157 -4.96 -13.36 -6.54
CA SER A 157 -3.68 -13.92 -6.96
C SER A 157 -2.65 -12.78 -7.10
N GLY A 158 -1.66 -12.76 -6.26
CA GLY A 158 -0.54 -11.81 -6.34
C GLY A 158 0.12 -11.80 -7.71
N ASP A 159 0.19 -12.96 -8.36
CA ASP A 159 0.76 -13.15 -9.69
C ASP A 159 -0.01 -12.37 -10.77
N GLU A 160 -1.34 -12.42 -10.73
CA GLU A 160 -2.19 -11.67 -11.68
C GLU A 160 -2.18 -10.17 -11.37
N GLN A 161 -2.11 -9.81 -10.10
CA GLN A 161 -2.05 -8.42 -9.66
C GLN A 161 -0.77 -7.72 -10.13
N LEU A 162 0.31 -8.47 -10.20
CA LEU A 162 1.61 -7.99 -10.67
C LEU A 162 1.86 -8.30 -12.16
N GLY A 163 0.89 -8.92 -12.85
CA GLY A 163 0.96 -9.16 -14.28
C GLY A 163 1.97 -10.25 -14.70
N ALA A 164 2.32 -11.16 -13.78
CA ALA A 164 3.46 -12.06 -13.96
C ALA A 164 3.11 -13.47 -14.50
N ASN A 165 1.85 -13.78 -14.73
CA ASN A 165 1.39 -15.04 -15.32
C ASN A 165 2.07 -16.33 -14.79
N GLY A 166 2.44 -16.34 -13.50
CA GLY A 166 3.09 -17.47 -12.85
C GLY A 166 4.62 -17.52 -12.98
N ASN A 167 5.26 -16.49 -13.53
CA ASN A 167 6.72 -16.40 -13.55
C ASN A 167 7.21 -15.67 -12.29
N TYR A 168 7.83 -16.42 -11.38
CA TYR A 168 8.27 -15.88 -10.08
C TYR A 168 9.23 -14.68 -10.20
N GLN A 169 10.23 -14.75 -11.12
CA GLN A 169 11.17 -13.63 -11.28
C GLN A 169 10.45 -12.40 -11.85
N GLU A 170 9.46 -12.58 -12.69
CA GLU A 170 8.64 -11.50 -13.23
C GLU A 170 7.79 -10.84 -12.13
N VAL A 171 7.22 -11.65 -11.21
CA VAL A 171 6.53 -11.11 -10.01
C VAL A 171 7.45 -10.19 -9.23
N ILE A 172 8.69 -10.62 -8.94
CA ILE A 172 9.67 -9.83 -8.20
C ILE A 172 10.02 -8.54 -8.94
N ASN A 173 10.28 -8.62 -10.24
CA ASN A 173 10.63 -7.46 -11.06
C ASN A 173 9.47 -6.45 -11.15
N ASN A 174 8.25 -6.93 -11.34
CA ASN A 174 7.07 -6.08 -11.40
C ASN A 174 6.78 -5.42 -10.04
N PHE A 175 6.98 -6.15 -8.95
CA PHE A 175 6.86 -5.59 -7.62
C PHE A 175 7.86 -4.43 -7.41
N ILE A 176 9.12 -4.61 -7.77
CA ILE A 176 10.15 -3.56 -7.69
C ILE A 176 9.76 -2.36 -8.55
N THR A 177 9.24 -2.58 -9.74
CA THR A 177 8.79 -1.51 -10.64
C THR A 177 7.68 -0.69 -10.02
N VAL A 178 6.60 -1.34 -9.57
CA VAL A 178 5.45 -0.66 -8.93
C VAL A 178 5.87 0.07 -7.66
N TYR A 179 6.74 -0.55 -6.86
CA TYR A 179 7.29 0.09 -5.66
C TYR A 179 8.05 1.38 -6.00
N ASN A 180 8.95 1.33 -6.98
CA ASN A 180 9.75 2.49 -7.38
C ASN A 180 8.89 3.63 -7.94
N GLU A 181 7.90 3.31 -8.78
CA GLU A 181 6.95 4.29 -9.30
C GLU A 181 6.18 4.97 -8.16
N ARG A 182 5.68 4.17 -7.20
CA ARG A 182 4.96 4.71 -6.05
C ARG A 182 5.84 5.58 -5.16
N LEU A 183 7.05 5.12 -4.86
CA LEU A 183 8.01 5.86 -4.04
C LEU A 183 8.38 7.21 -4.67
N ALA A 184 8.61 7.22 -5.98
CA ALA A 184 8.90 8.44 -6.74
C ALA A 184 7.71 9.40 -6.75
N GLY A 185 6.50 8.89 -6.96
CA GLY A 185 5.26 9.67 -6.91
C GLY A 185 5.04 10.32 -5.55
N MET A 186 5.14 9.53 -4.47
CA MET A 186 5.04 10.06 -3.10
C MET A 186 6.11 11.12 -2.81
N ASN A 187 7.34 10.87 -3.23
CA ASN A 187 8.42 11.85 -3.06
C ASN A 187 8.07 13.18 -3.72
N THR A 188 7.55 13.15 -4.95
CA THR A 188 7.12 14.35 -5.67
C THR A 188 6.00 15.08 -4.95
N LEU A 189 4.96 14.36 -4.49
CA LEU A 189 3.83 14.94 -3.77
C LEU A 189 4.26 15.60 -2.46
N ILE A 190 5.10 14.92 -1.67
CA ILE A 190 5.54 15.41 -0.37
C ILE A 190 6.47 16.61 -0.52
N THR A 191 7.49 16.52 -1.38
CA THR A 191 8.48 17.59 -1.55
C THR A 191 7.89 18.85 -2.18
N SER A 192 6.90 18.70 -3.05
CA SER A 192 6.16 19.84 -3.61
C SER A 192 5.09 20.42 -2.69
N GLY A 193 4.84 19.81 -1.53
CA GLY A 193 3.79 20.24 -0.60
C GLY A 193 2.37 19.99 -1.11
N LYS A 194 2.18 19.06 -2.04
CA LYS A 194 0.89 18.78 -2.65
C LYS A 194 0.08 17.78 -1.82
N PHE A 195 -0.51 18.25 -0.74
CA PHE A 195 -1.33 17.45 0.20
C PHE A 195 -2.84 17.58 -0.02
N THR A 196 -3.30 18.57 -0.76
CA THR A 196 -4.72 18.77 -1.09
C THR A 196 -4.90 18.88 -2.60
N LYS A 197 -6.09 18.47 -3.10
CA LYS A 197 -6.47 18.69 -4.51
C LYS A 197 -6.67 20.15 -4.78
#